data_651d0887b5a081b44c2134085fe2cc3d
#
_entry.id   651d0887b5a081b44c2134085fe2cc3d
#
_cell.length_a   1.000
_cell.length_b   1.000
_cell.length_c   1.000
_cell.angle_alpha   90.00
_cell.angle_beta   90.00
_cell.angle_gamma   90.00
#
_symmetry.space_group_name_H-M   'P 1'
#
loop_
_entity.id
_entity.type
_entity.pdbx_description
1 polymer ?
#
loop_
_entity_poly.entity_id
_entity_poly.type
_entity_poly.pdbx_seq_one_letter_code
_entity_poly.pdbx_strand_id
1 'polypeptide(L)'
;CLSRGLGDVYKRQVFDRSFNIQVNEQLININNYRSYLAGFGMYLPEEQFRAIMPYVEPGNLVKIRSHSLTFYSTKGTIVLPLTDVAFVSLQVKDLTFTAAERNSLKEILTQQNLVEKIGLPLEKRALEIFEVLRHPEPDWQQVTAYLIGRGKGLTPSGDDLLVAYQAMFYAFDQPAEKLATALAVPLSTTDVSKAYISASIKGYVNSLIYRLLTDLKSQDQQLIEKDVKDVMKIGHSSGIDLCFGMLLALESITLE
;
A
#
# COMPACT_ATOMS: atom_id res chain seq x y z
N CYS A 1 19.15 -5.25 -13.19
CA CYS A 1 20.42 -4.62 -13.42
C CYS A 1 20.79 -3.70 -12.25
N LEU A 2 21.46 -4.27 -11.22
CA LEU A 2 21.91 -3.55 -10.01
C LEU A 2 23.43 -3.32 -10.12
N SER A 3 23.88 -2.70 -11.18
CA SER A 3 25.28 -2.32 -11.29
C SER A 3 25.39 -0.85 -11.64
N ARG A 4 26.06 -0.12 -10.74
CA ARG A 4 26.49 1.28 -10.84
C ARG A 4 25.45 2.33 -10.45
N GLY A 5 25.49 2.68 -9.19
CA GLY A 5 24.93 3.89 -8.64
C GLY A 5 25.17 3.92 -7.13
N LEU A 6 26.25 4.53 -6.71
CA LEU A 6 26.42 5.01 -5.33
C LEU A 6 25.41 6.15 -5.15
N GLY A 7 24.15 5.80 -4.90
CA GLY A 7 23.17 6.77 -4.47
C GLY A 7 23.27 6.92 -2.97
N ASP A 8 23.44 8.14 -2.49
CA ASP A 8 23.33 8.44 -1.06
C ASP A 8 21.94 8.06 -0.61
N VAL A 9 21.84 7.09 0.29
CA VAL A 9 20.59 6.58 0.83
C VAL A 9 20.36 7.24 2.18
N TYR A 10 19.32 8.06 2.29
CA TYR A 10 18.98 8.76 3.52
C TYR A 10 17.80 8.08 4.21
N LYS A 11 17.87 7.99 5.54
CA LYS A 11 16.73 7.59 6.35
C LYS A 11 15.83 8.79 6.58
N ARG A 12 14.53 8.62 6.35
CA ARG A 12 13.57 9.73 6.55
C ARG A 12 12.69 9.59 7.78
N GLN A 13 12.33 8.37 8.18
CA GLN A 13 11.38 8.15 9.27
C GLN A 13 11.75 6.89 10.04
N VAL A 14 11.69 6.97 11.36
CA VAL A 14 12.00 5.87 12.28
C VAL A 14 10.83 5.73 13.25
N PHE A 15 10.34 4.50 13.40
CA PHE A 15 9.28 4.09 14.32
C PHE A 15 9.77 2.92 15.17
N ASP A 16 9.04 2.55 16.21
CA ASP A 16 9.45 1.48 17.13
C ASP A 16 9.68 0.13 16.43
N ARG A 17 8.92 -0.16 15.38
CA ARG A 17 8.93 -1.45 14.66
C ARG A 17 9.14 -1.35 13.17
N SER A 18 9.47 -0.16 12.66
CA SER A 18 9.75 0.05 11.25
C SER A 18 10.56 1.31 11.01
N PHE A 19 11.23 1.38 9.88
CA PHE A 19 11.85 2.60 9.37
C PHE A 19 11.89 2.57 7.85
N ASN A 20 12.02 3.75 7.25
CA ASN A 20 12.12 3.89 5.80
C ASN A 20 13.54 4.31 5.41
N ILE A 21 14.12 3.66 4.42
CA ILE A 21 15.32 4.10 3.73
C ILE A 21 14.95 4.62 2.35
N GLN A 22 15.58 5.71 1.94
CA GLN A 22 15.38 6.27 0.59
C GLN A 22 16.54 5.89 -0.31
N VAL A 23 16.22 5.33 -1.46
CA VAL A 23 17.18 4.98 -2.53
C VAL A 23 16.78 5.78 -3.76
N ASN A 24 17.56 6.80 -4.09
CA ASN A 24 17.14 7.80 -5.09
C ASN A 24 15.79 8.43 -4.66
N GLU A 25 14.76 8.30 -5.50
CA GLU A 25 13.41 8.80 -5.23
C GLU A 25 12.46 7.71 -4.66
N GLN A 26 12.96 6.50 -4.44
CA GLN A 26 12.17 5.37 -3.97
C GLN A 26 12.38 5.12 -2.49
N LEU A 27 11.30 4.77 -1.77
CA LEU A 27 11.38 4.29 -0.40
C LEU A 27 11.43 2.76 -0.37
N ILE A 28 12.18 2.23 0.60
CA ILE A 28 12.12 0.84 1.05
C ILE A 28 11.70 0.87 2.51
N ASN A 29 10.57 0.25 2.82
CA ASN A 29 10.11 0.09 4.20
C ASN A 29 10.77 -1.13 4.82
N ILE A 30 11.48 -0.98 5.92
CA ILE A 30 12.06 -2.08 6.68
C ILE A 30 11.27 -2.21 7.99
N ASN A 31 10.73 -3.39 8.26
CA ASN A 31 9.89 -3.61 9.43
C ASN A 31 10.08 -5.02 10.02
N ASN A 32 9.57 -5.21 11.26
CA ASN A 32 9.54 -6.50 11.93
C ASN A 32 8.11 -7.02 12.24
N TYR A 33 7.13 -6.57 11.46
CA TYR A 33 5.76 -7.08 11.56
C TYR A 33 5.62 -8.39 10.79
N ARG A 34 5.47 -9.53 11.47
CA ARG A 34 5.32 -10.85 10.83
C ARG A 34 4.10 -10.96 9.93
N SER A 35 3.04 -10.22 10.23
CA SER A 35 1.76 -10.27 9.52
C SER A 35 1.60 -9.18 8.45
N TYR A 36 2.58 -8.29 8.29
CA TYR A 36 2.46 -7.16 7.38
C TYR A 36 3.76 -6.91 6.59
N LEU A 37 3.63 -6.84 5.28
CA LEU A 37 4.69 -6.44 4.36
C LEU A 37 4.11 -5.44 3.35
N ALA A 38 4.71 -4.27 3.22
CA ALA A 38 4.36 -3.32 2.16
C ALA A 38 4.85 -3.83 0.79
N GLY A 39 4.20 -3.42 -0.31
CA GLY A 39 4.62 -3.78 -1.67
C GLY A 39 6.02 -3.28 -2.07
N PHE A 40 6.62 -2.42 -1.25
CA PHE A 40 8.01 -1.91 -1.35
C PHE A 40 8.79 -2.18 -0.06
N GLY A 41 8.45 -3.24 0.67
CA GLY A 41 8.95 -3.53 2.01
C GLY A 41 9.93 -4.67 2.09
N MET A 42 10.65 -4.71 3.22
CA MET A 42 11.49 -5.80 3.68
C MET A 42 11.12 -6.13 5.13
N TYR A 43 10.83 -7.39 5.39
CA TYR A 43 10.68 -7.90 6.75
C TYR A 43 12.02 -8.33 7.32
N LEU A 44 12.31 -7.92 8.53
CA LEU A 44 13.45 -8.43 9.32
C LEU A 44 12.96 -9.18 10.55
N PRO A 45 13.53 -10.36 10.86
CA PRO A 45 13.34 -11.01 12.13
C PRO A 45 13.68 -10.10 13.30
N GLU A 46 13.02 -10.29 14.44
CA GLU A 46 13.13 -9.45 15.63
C GLU A 46 14.57 -9.24 16.10
N GLU A 47 15.37 -10.29 16.09
CA GLU A 47 16.78 -10.23 16.51
C GLU A 47 17.59 -9.30 15.61
N GLN A 48 17.47 -9.46 14.28
CA GLN A 48 18.17 -8.63 13.29
C GLN A 48 17.67 -7.19 13.36
N PHE A 49 16.35 -6.99 13.49
CA PHE A 49 15.77 -5.66 13.60
C PHE A 49 16.28 -4.93 14.84
N ARG A 50 16.28 -5.58 16.01
CA ARG A 50 16.83 -5.00 17.25
C ARG A 50 18.32 -4.71 17.17
N ALA A 51 19.10 -5.54 16.50
CA ALA A 51 20.53 -5.32 16.36
C ALA A 51 20.85 -4.04 15.56
N ILE A 52 20.06 -3.73 14.53
CA ILE A 52 20.31 -2.56 13.68
C ILE A 52 19.68 -1.27 14.22
N MET A 53 18.58 -1.34 14.98
CA MET A 53 17.84 -0.15 15.45
C MET A 53 18.71 0.88 16.18
N PRO A 54 19.69 0.55 17.03
CA PRO A 54 20.58 1.54 17.66
C PRO A 54 21.40 2.39 16.68
N TYR A 55 21.56 1.92 15.44
CA TYR A 55 22.29 2.59 14.35
C TYR A 55 21.36 3.30 13.37
N VAL A 56 20.05 3.29 13.66
CA VAL A 56 19.02 3.85 12.79
C VAL A 56 18.57 5.20 13.32
N GLU A 57 19.10 6.29 12.74
CA GLU A 57 18.72 7.68 13.07
C GLU A 57 18.38 8.43 11.77
N PRO A 58 17.42 9.36 11.77
CA PRO A 58 17.13 10.18 10.60
C PRO A 58 18.37 10.89 10.07
N GLY A 59 18.56 10.90 8.75
CA GLY A 59 19.72 11.54 8.10
C GLY A 59 20.98 10.67 8.01
N ASN A 60 21.04 9.51 8.68
CA ASN A 60 22.18 8.63 8.57
C ASN A 60 22.25 7.95 7.19
N LEU A 61 23.48 7.71 6.72
CA LEU A 61 23.74 7.06 5.46
C LEU A 61 23.54 5.54 5.56
N VAL A 62 22.92 4.96 4.53
CA VAL A 62 22.85 3.49 4.35
C VAL A 62 23.45 3.15 2.99
N LYS A 63 24.47 2.30 2.97
CA LYS A 63 25.06 1.79 1.72
C LYS A 63 24.44 0.46 1.34
N ILE A 64 23.88 0.39 0.14
CA ILE A 64 23.31 -0.84 -0.42
C ILE A 64 24.34 -1.51 -1.32
N ARG A 65 24.58 -2.80 -1.10
CA ARG A 65 25.35 -3.68 -1.97
C ARG A 65 24.49 -4.90 -2.33
N SER A 66 24.93 -5.70 -3.29
CA SER A 66 24.22 -6.91 -3.74
C SER A 66 23.88 -7.88 -2.60
N HIS A 67 24.70 -7.93 -1.56
CA HIS A 67 24.58 -8.91 -0.48
C HIS A 67 24.54 -8.28 0.92
N SER A 68 24.42 -6.96 1.05
CA SER A 68 24.40 -6.31 2.35
C SER A 68 23.81 -4.90 2.33
N LEU A 69 23.21 -4.50 3.49
CA LEU A 69 22.96 -3.12 3.86
C LEU A 69 23.96 -2.73 4.95
N THR A 70 24.68 -1.63 4.74
CA THR A 70 25.61 -1.09 5.74
C THR A 70 25.06 0.23 6.26
N PHE A 71 24.80 0.29 7.56
CA PHE A 71 24.28 1.47 8.26
C PHE A 71 25.45 2.21 8.92
N TYR A 72 25.60 3.49 8.61
CA TYR A 72 26.58 4.38 9.22
C TYR A 72 25.89 5.30 10.20
N SER A 73 26.38 5.36 11.44
CA SER A 73 25.84 6.24 12.48
C SER A 73 26.96 6.81 13.35
N THR A 74 26.61 7.74 14.23
CA THR A 74 27.53 8.26 15.25
C THR A 74 27.99 7.19 16.25
N LYS A 75 27.23 6.09 16.38
CA LYS A 75 27.57 4.94 17.25
C LYS A 75 28.47 3.91 16.55
N GLY A 76 28.82 4.14 15.30
CA GLY A 76 29.64 3.23 14.49
C GLY A 76 28.90 2.70 13.28
N THR A 77 29.36 1.57 12.76
CA THR A 77 28.86 0.96 11.55
C THR A 77 28.35 -0.46 11.84
N ILE A 78 27.16 -0.80 11.31
CA ILE A 78 26.64 -2.17 11.33
C ILE A 78 26.32 -2.65 9.91
N VAL A 79 26.57 -3.92 9.65
CA VAL A 79 26.30 -4.57 8.36
C VAL A 79 25.19 -5.60 8.56
N LEU A 80 24.11 -5.46 7.79
CA LEU A 80 23.05 -6.45 7.66
C LEU A 80 23.34 -7.28 6.39
N PRO A 81 23.67 -8.58 6.51
CA PRO A 81 23.82 -9.45 5.36
C PRO A 81 22.46 -9.72 4.70
N LEU A 82 22.45 -9.84 3.37
CA LEU A 82 21.28 -10.18 2.55
C LEU A 82 21.46 -11.52 1.83
N THR A 83 22.14 -12.47 2.48
CA THR A 83 22.48 -13.78 1.87
C THR A 83 21.28 -14.73 1.79
N ASP A 84 20.34 -14.62 2.74
CA ASP A 84 19.18 -15.52 2.86
C ASP A 84 17.85 -14.78 2.67
N VAL A 85 17.82 -13.85 1.72
CA VAL A 85 16.60 -13.07 1.43
C VAL A 85 15.68 -13.89 0.54
N ALA A 86 14.47 -14.17 1.04
CA ALA A 86 13.38 -14.69 0.23
C ALA A 86 12.60 -13.54 -0.43
N PHE A 87 12.33 -13.67 -1.72
CA PHE A 87 11.49 -12.73 -2.45
C PHE A 87 10.05 -13.21 -2.50
N VAL A 88 9.12 -12.33 -2.16
CA VAL A 88 7.68 -12.57 -2.22
C VAL A 88 7.08 -11.60 -3.24
N SER A 89 6.33 -12.12 -4.21
CA SER A 89 5.55 -11.28 -5.11
C SER A 89 4.21 -10.94 -4.46
N LEU A 90 3.93 -9.65 -4.33
CA LEU A 90 2.64 -9.12 -3.88
C LEU A 90 1.89 -8.45 -5.05
N GLN A 91 2.13 -8.92 -6.28
CA GLN A 91 1.52 -8.39 -7.50
C GLN A 91 0.14 -9.00 -7.72
N VAL A 92 -0.85 -8.14 -7.94
CA VAL A 92 -2.25 -8.56 -8.13
C VAL A 92 -2.65 -8.70 -9.60
N LYS A 93 -1.82 -8.22 -10.55
CA LYS A 93 -2.11 -8.32 -12.00
C LYS A 93 -2.17 -9.75 -12.53
N ASP A 94 -1.49 -10.67 -11.84
CA ASP A 94 -1.47 -12.08 -12.24
C ASP A 94 -2.62 -12.90 -11.63
N LEU A 95 -3.45 -12.26 -10.80
CA LEU A 95 -4.62 -12.88 -10.20
C LEU A 95 -5.81 -12.75 -11.14
N THR A 96 -6.62 -13.80 -11.20
CA THR A 96 -7.86 -13.82 -11.98
C THR A 96 -9.03 -14.21 -11.08
N PHE A 97 -10.16 -13.56 -11.23
CA PHE A 97 -11.32 -13.76 -10.37
C PHE A 97 -12.60 -13.93 -11.19
N THR A 98 -13.50 -14.74 -10.68
CA THR A 98 -14.86 -14.91 -11.19
C THR A 98 -15.77 -13.75 -10.69
N ALA A 99 -16.91 -13.56 -11.37
CA ALA A 99 -17.93 -12.63 -10.90
C ALA A 99 -18.48 -13.00 -9.51
N ALA A 100 -18.55 -14.29 -9.17
CA ALA A 100 -18.99 -14.76 -7.86
C ALA A 100 -18.02 -14.35 -6.74
N GLU A 101 -16.70 -14.51 -6.93
CA GLU A 101 -15.67 -14.09 -5.99
C GLU A 101 -15.69 -12.56 -5.80
N ARG A 102 -15.83 -11.80 -6.88
CA ARG A 102 -15.99 -10.35 -6.83
C ARG A 102 -17.21 -9.94 -6.02
N ASN A 103 -18.36 -10.54 -6.27
CA ASN A 103 -19.62 -10.21 -5.59
C ASN A 103 -19.54 -10.58 -4.10
N SER A 104 -18.94 -11.73 -3.76
CA SER A 104 -18.71 -12.12 -2.36
C SER A 104 -17.90 -11.07 -1.59
N LEU A 105 -16.78 -10.58 -2.17
CA LEU A 105 -15.99 -9.52 -1.54
C LEU A 105 -16.81 -8.22 -1.39
N LYS A 106 -17.55 -7.83 -2.44
CA LYS A 106 -18.40 -6.64 -2.41
C LYS A 106 -19.45 -6.71 -1.29
N GLU A 107 -20.13 -7.84 -1.13
CA GLU A 107 -21.12 -8.05 -0.08
C GLU A 107 -20.50 -7.94 1.32
N ILE A 108 -19.37 -8.60 1.55
CA ILE A 108 -18.66 -8.56 2.84
C ILE A 108 -18.23 -7.11 3.18
N LEU A 109 -17.65 -6.37 2.22
CA LEU A 109 -17.25 -4.98 2.42
C LEU A 109 -18.44 -4.06 2.70
N THR A 110 -19.57 -4.25 2.00
CA THR A 110 -20.80 -3.47 2.20
C THR A 110 -21.33 -3.61 3.63
N GLN A 111 -21.24 -4.79 4.22
CA GLN A 111 -21.69 -5.06 5.60
C GLN A 111 -20.85 -4.36 6.68
N GLN A 112 -19.65 -3.81 6.33
CA GLN A 112 -18.76 -3.19 7.31
C GLN A 112 -19.13 -1.74 7.66
N ASN A 113 -20.08 -1.09 6.99
CA ASN A 113 -20.45 0.33 7.19
C ASN A 113 -19.21 1.24 7.12
N LEU A 114 -18.42 1.07 6.07
CA LEU A 114 -17.08 1.68 5.95
C LEU A 114 -17.13 3.21 5.89
N VAL A 115 -18.11 3.78 5.16
CA VAL A 115 -18.20 5.23 4.91
C VAL A 115 -18.25 6.05 6.20
N GLU A 116 -18.86 5.52 7.27
CA GLU A 116 -18.94 6.19 8.57
C GLU A 116 -17.64 6.16 9.39
N LYS A 117 -16.67 5.35 8.95
CA LYS A 117 -15.44 5.03 9.70
C LYS A 117 -14.17 5.53 9.00
N ILE A 118 -14.27 6.00 7.75
CA ILE A 118 -13.13 6.50 7.00
C ILE A 118 -12.51 7.74 7.64
N GLY A 119 -11.23 7.97 7.39
CA GLY A 119 -10.50 9.13 7.90
C GLY A 119 -10.78 10.45 7.17
N LEU A 120 -11.67 10.46 6.17
CA LEU A 120 -12.10 11.67 5.47
C LEU A 120 -13.35 12.28 6.10
N PRO A 121 -13.43 13.61 6.26
CA PRO A 121 -14.67 14.28 6.62
C PRO A 121 -15.75 14.04 5.55
N LEU A 122 -16.96 13.66 5.97
CA LEU A 122 -18.11 13.42 5.09
C LEU A 122 -18.78 14.74 4.68
N GLU A 123 -18.02 15.61 4.01
CA GLU A 123 -18.54 16.84 3.43
C GLU A 123 -19.26 16.55 2.09
N LYS A 124 -20.15 17.46 1.67
CA LYS A 124 -20.89 17.33 0.42
C LYS A 124 -19.97 16.98 -0.77
N ARG A 125 -18.79 17.62 -0.85
CA ARG A 125 -17.84 17.38 -1.94
C ARG A 125 -17.22 15.99 -1.89
N ALA A 126 -16.97 15.43 -0.70
CA ALA A 126 -16.51 14.06 -0.56
C ALA A 126 -17.54 13.06 -1.10
N LEU A 127 -18.80 13.24 -0.74
CA LEU A 127 -19.90 12.39 -1.22
C LEU A 127 -20.06 12.46 -2.73
N GLU A 128 -19.97 13.66 -3.33
CA GLU A 128 -19.98 13.83 -4.79
C GLU A 128 -18.83 13.06 -5.47
N ILE A 129 -17.63 13.09 -4.91
CA ILE A 129 -16.47 12.34 -5.44
C ILE A 129 -16.69 10.83 -5.29
N PHE A 130 -17.27 10.36 -4.19
CA PHE A 130 -17.58 8.94 -4.03
C PHE A 130 -18.61 8.48 -5.06
N GLU A 131 -19.61 9.32 -5.40
CA GLU A 131 -20.55 9.02 -6.49
C GLU A 131 -19.81 8.94 -7.84
N VAL A 132 -18.89 9.88 -8.14
CA VAL A 132 -18.08 9.83 -9.36
C VAL A 132 -17.28 8.51 -9.43
N LEU A 133 -16.71 8.05 -8.30
CA LEU A 133 -15.95 6.80 -8.24
C LEU A 133 -16.80 5.52 -8.43
N ARG A 134 -18.11 5.59 -8.26
CA ARG A 134 -19.06 4.49 -8.54
C ARG A 134 -19.38 4.32 -10.01
N HIS A 135 -19.05 5.32 -10.84
CA HIS A 135 -19.26 5.22 -12.27
C HIS A 135 -18.17 4.36 -12.95
N PRO A 136 -18.50 3.61 -14.01
CA PRO A 136 -17.51 2.80 -14.73
C PRO A 136 -16.37 3.63 -15.36
N GLU A 137 -16.64 4.89 -15.69
CA GLU A 137 -15.66 5.84 -16.22
C GLU A 137 -15.62 7.12 -15.38
N PRO A 138 -14.89 7.12 -14.24
CA PRO A 138 -14.75 8.31 -13.41
C PRO A 138 -13.96 9.42 -14.11
N ASP A 139 -14.27 10.67 -13.78
CA ASP A 139 -13.40 11.81 -14.10
C ASP A 139 -12.18 11.78 -13.16
N TRP A 140 -11.11 11.15 -13.61
CA TRP A 140 -9.88 10.97 -12.84
C TRP A 140 -9.20 12.29 -12.49
N GLN A 141 -9.34 13.35 -13.31
CA GLN A 141 -8.78 14.65 -12.98
C GLN A 141 -9.50 15.26 -11.78
N GLN A 142 -10.81 15.20 -11.76
CA GLN A 142 -11.63 15.66 -10.63
C GLN A 142 -11.35 14.85 -9.36
N VAL A 143 -11.29 13.52 -9.48
CA VAL A 143 -11.07 12.59 -8.39
C VAL A 143 -9.69 12.80 -7.76
N THR A 144 -8.63 12.80 -8.54
CA THR A 144 -7.26 12.94 -8.01
C THR A 144 -7.00 14.33 -7.44
N ALA A 145 -7.52 15.39 -8.07
CA ALA A 145 -7.44 16.76 -7.55
C ALA A 145 -8.10 16.91 -6.17
N TYR A 146 -9.13 16.13 -5.87
CA TYR A 146 -9.79 16.15 -4.58
C TYR A 146 -9.13 15.24 -3.54
N LEU A 147 -8.80 14.00 -3.90
CA LEU A 147 -8.39 12.97 -2.94
C LEU A 147 -6.90 12.99 -2.61
N ILE A 148 -6.01 13.32 -3.56
CA ILE A 148 -4.56 13.26 -3.33
C ILE A 148 -4.15 14.17 -2.17
N GLY A 149 -3.46 13.56 -1.19
CA GLY A 149 -2.99 14.23 0.03
C GLY A 149 -4.08 14.63 1.01
N ARG A 150 -5.35 14.24 0.77
CA ARG A 150 -6.47 14.58 1.65
C ARG A 150 -6.61 13.56 2.78
N GLY A 151 -6.57 14.04 3.99
CA GLY A 151 -6.61 13.25 5.22
C GLY A 151 -5.45 13.58 6.14
N LYS A 152 -5.27 12.79 7.19
CA LYS A 152 -4.23 12.98 8.21
C LYS A 152 -3.19 11.87 8.14
N GLY A 153 -2.00 12.14 8.68
CA GLY A 153 -0.95 11.13 8.84
C GLY A 153 -0.02 11.00 7.64
N LEU A 154 0.72 9.88 7.61
CA LEU A 154 1.72 9.59 6.58
C LEU A 154 1.14 8.97 5.31
N THR A 155 -0.03 8.36 5.44
CA THR A 155 -0.87 7.86 4.35
C THR A 155 -2.23 8.54 4.49
N PRO A 156 -2.42 9.73 3.87
CA PRO A 156 -3.70 10.41 3.86
C PRO A 156 -4.82 9.51 3.32
N SER A 157 -5.99 9.59 3.92
CA SER A 157 -7.13 8.70 3.62
C SER A 157 -7.52 8.66 2.14
N GLY A 158 -7.44 9.81 1.45
CA GLY A 158 -7.73 9.87 0.02
C GLY A 158 -6.72 9.09 -0.83
N ASP A 159 -5.46 9.05 -0.41
CA ASP A 159 -4.41 8.28 -1.09
C ASP A 159 -4.60 6.78 -0.86
N ASP A 160 -4.88 6.36 0.39
CA ASP A 160 -5.17 4.97 0.72
C ASP A 160 -6.36 4.45 -0.10
N LEU A 161 -7.42 5.25 -0.21
CA LEU A 161 -8.60 4.94 -1.03
C LEU A 161 -8.21 4.71 -2.50
N LEU A 162 -7.43 5.60 -3.10
CA LEU A 162 -7.00 5.48 -4.51
C LEU A 162 -6.05 4.31 -4.74
N VAL A 163 -5.15 4.02 -3.80
CA VAL A 163 -4.25 2.85 -3.84
C VAL A 163 -5.04 1.55 -3.92
N ALA A 164 -6.06 1.41 -3.06
CA ALA A 164 -6.89 0.22 -3.05
C ALA A 164 -7.82 0.13 -4.27
N TYR A 165 -8.36 1.26 -4.72
CA TYR A 165 -9.17 1.34 -5.94
C TYR A 165 -8.38 0.87 -7.17
N GLN A 166 -7.16 1.36 -7.35
CA GLN A 166 -6.24 0.94 -8.41
C GLN A 166 -5.93 -0.56 -8.35
N ALA A 167 -5.70 -1.09 -7.14
CA ALA A 167 -5.43 -2.51 -6.94
C ALA A 167 -6.60 -3.40 -7.37
N MET A 168 -7.85 -2.99 -7.06
CA MET A 168 -9.04 -3.72 -7.48
C MET A 168 -9.21 -3.70 -8.99
N PHE A 169 -8.93 -2.58 -9.64
CA PHE A 169 -9.00 -2.51 -11.11
C PHE A 169 -8.05 -3.50 -11.75
N TYR A 170 -6.80 -3.63 -11.25
CA TYR A 170 -5.90 -4.66 -11.74
C TYR A 170 -6.36 -6.07 -11.41
N ALA A 171 -6.82 -6.32 -10.18
CA ALA A 171 -7.24 -7.65 -9.76
C ALA A 171 -8.45 -8.18 -10.55
N PHE A 172 -9.38 -7.29 -10.93
CA PHE A 172 -10.59 -7.67 -11.66
C PHE A 172 -10.56 -7.28 -13.14
N ASP A 173 -9.35 -7.17 -13.71
CA ASP A 173 -9.09 -6.94 -15.14
C ASP A 173 -9.85 -5.73 -15.73
N GLN A 174 -9.91 -4.63 -14.95
CA GLN A 174 -10.53 -3.40 -15.37
C GLN A 174 -9.50 -2.45 -16.02
N PRO A 175 -9.93 -1.50 -16.88
CA PRO A 175 -9.02 -0.54 -17.53
C PRO A 175 -8.41 0.43 -16.51
N ALA A 176 -7.28 0.02 -15.93
CA ALA A 176 -6.57 0.71 -14.85
C ALA A 176 -5.64 1.84 -15.34
N GLU A 177 -5.40 1.95 -16.65
CA GLU A 177 -4.38 2.83 -17.24
C GLU A 177 -4.72 4.31 -17.07
N LYS A 178 -5.99 4.67 -17.15
CA LYS A 178 -6.44 6.08 -16.98
C LYS A 178 -6.11 6.57 -15.56
N LEU A 179 -6.45 5.76 -14.53
CA LEU A 179 -6.11 6.08 -13.13
C LEU A 179 -4.60 6.03 -12.91
N ALA A 180 -3.91 5.00 -13.42
CA ALA A 180 -2.45 4.90 -13.32
C ALA A 180 -1.76 6.14 -13.91
N THR A 181 -2.23 6.65 -15.04
CA THR A 181 -1.72 7.87 -15.67
C THR A 181 -1.98 9.10 -14.79
N ALA A 182 -3.18 9.22 -14.22
CA ALA A 182 -3.53 10.33 -13.33
C ALA A 182 -2.72 10.32 -12.02
N LEU A 183 -2.29 9.13 -11.56
CA LEU A 183 -1.44 8.95 -10.38
C LEU A 183 0.07 9.03 -10.67
N ALA A 184 0.50 9.00 -11.93
CA ALA A 184 1.91 9.06 -12.32
C ALA A 184 2.48 10.49 -12.38
N VAL A 185 1.66 11.52 -12.23
CA VAL A 185 2.09 12.92 -12.19
C VAL A 185 2.71 13.28 -10.83
N PRO A 186 3.45 14.42 -10.73
CA PRO A 186 3.93 14.90 -9.44
C PRO A 186 2.76 15.12 -8.45
N LEU A 187 2.74 14.33 -7.37
CA LEU A 187 1.65 14.31 -6.39
C LEU A 187 1.98 15.20 -5.18
N SER A 188 1.01 16.01 -4.76
CA SER A 188 1.08 16.81 -3.52
C SER A 188 0.65 15.96 -2.32
N THR A 189 1.47 14.98 -1.95
CA THR A 189 1.26 14.11 -0.78
C THR A 189 2.58 13.74 -0.13
N THR A 190 2.53 12.93 0.93
CA THR A 190 3.71 12.47 1.68
C THR A 190 4.57 11.52 0.84
N ASP A 191 5.86 11.41 1.18
CA ASP A 191 6.76 10.47 0.48
C ASP A 191 6.37 9.00 0.72
N VAL A 192 5.80 8.67 1.89
CA VAL A 192 5.28 7.34 2.19
C VAL A 192 4.10 7.01 1.29
N SER A 193 3.16 7.94 1.17
CA SER A 193 2.00 7.77 0.30
C SER A 193 2.39 7.65 -1.16
N LYS A 194 3.35 8.47 -1.64
CA LYS A 194 3.92 8.33 -3.00
C LYS A 194 4.49 6.94 -3.25
N ALA A 195 5.13 6.32 -2.25
CA ALA A 195 5.64 4.97 -2.39
C ALA A 195 4.53 3.93 -2.54
N TYR A 196 3.44 4.03 -1.76
CA TYR A 196 2.26 3.17 -1.92
C TYR A 196 1.59 3.37 -3.28
N ILE A 197 1.38 4.62 -3.70
CA ILE A 197 0.82 4.94 -5.02
C ILE A 197 1.72 4.39 -6.14
N SER A 198 3.04 4.59 -6.06
CA SER A 198 3.99 4.04 -7.04
C SER A 198 3.97 2.51 -7.10
N ALA A 199 3.79 1.83 -5.96
CA ALA A 199 3.62 0.39 -5.91
C ALA A 199 2.29 -0.04 -6.55
N SER A 200 1.18 0.64 -6.24
CA SER A 200 -0.15 0.31 -6.78
C SER A 200 -0.23 0.48 -8.30
N ILE A 201 0.38 1.52 -8.87
CA ILE A 201 0.47 1.70 -10.33
C ILE A 201 1.15 0.51 -11.02
N LYS A 202 2.11 -0.13 -10.33
CA LYS A 202 2.79 -1.33 -10.83
C LYS A 202 2.01 -2.62 -10.54
N GLY A 203 0.89 -2.54 -9.80
CA GLY A 203 0.06 -3.67 -9.41
C GLY A 203 0.51 -4.36 -8.12
N TYR A 204 1.36 -3.73 -7.31
CA TYR A 204 1.78 -4.27 -6.01
C TYR A 204 0.92 -3.71 -4.88
N VAL A 205 0.53 -4.58 -3.97
CA VAL A 205 -0.24 -4.26 -2.76
C VAL A 205 0.53 -4.66 -1.50
N ASN A 206 -0.02 -4.40 -0.31
CA ASN A 206 0.51 -4.98 0.91
C ASN A 206 0.07 -6.45 1.08
N SER A 207 0.77 -7.19 1.94
CA SER A 207 0.55 -8.62 2.14
C SER A 207 -0.85 -8.97 2.66
N LEU A 208 -1.53 -8.08 3.37
CA LEU A 208 -2.89 -8.35 3.88
C LEU A 208 -3.92 -8.26 2.75
N ILE A 209 -3.82 -7.26 1.87
CA ILE A 209 -4.67 -7.17 0.67
C ILE A 209 -4.38 -8.35 -0.27
N TYR A 210 -3.10 -8.69 -0.47
CA TYR A 210 -2.72 -9.83 -1.30
C TYR A 210 -3.30 -11.15 -0.77
N ARG A 211 -3.22 -11.37 0.56
CA ARG A 211 -3.82 -12.55 1.21
C ARG A 211 -5.35 -12.55 1.04
N LEU A 212 -6.02 -11.44 1.33
CA LEU A 212 -7.47 -11.31 1.13
C LEU A 212 -7.88 -11.72 -0.29
N LEU A 213 -7.16 -11.23 -1.30
CA LEU A 213 -7.46 -11.56 -2.70
C LEU A 213 -7.16 -13.03 -3.04
N THR A 214 -6.08 -13.61 -2.52
CA THR A 214 -5.79 -15.03 -2.74
C THR A 214 -6.81 -15.94 -2.05
N ASP A 215 -7.25 -15.57 -0.85
CA ASP A 215 -8.19 -16.36 -0.06
C ASP A 215 -9.65 -16.26 -0.57
N LEU A 216 -9.97 -15.24 -1.41
CA LEU A 216 -11.24 -15.20 -2.16
C LEU A 216 -11.50 -16.47 -2.97
N LYS A 217 -10.45 -17.10 -3.50
CA LYS A 217 -10.56 -18.34 -4.29
C LYS A 217 -11.05 -19.54 -3.49
N SER A 218 -10.91 -19.50 -2.17
CA SER A 218 -11.41 -20.55 -1.29
C SER A 218 -12.94 -20.57 -1.19
N GLN A 219 -13.60 -19.43 -1.47
CA GLN A 219 -15.02 -19.18 -1.25
C GLN A 219 -15.46 -19.41 0.21
N ASP A 220 -14.52 -19.46 1.16
CA ASP A 220 -14.79 -19.53 2.59
C ASP A 220 -15.13 -18.12 3.11
N GLN A 221 -16.42 -17.87 3.31
CA GLN A 221 -16.91 -16.57 3.74
C GLN A 221 -16.31 -16.15 5.10
N GLN A 222 -16.12 -17.07 6.04
CA GLN A 222 -15.56 -16.74 7.36
C GLN A 222 -14.10 -16.33 7.26
N LEU A 223 -13.32 -16.98 6.38
CA LEU A 223 -11.94 -16.64 6.11
C LEU A 223 -11.84 -15.25 5.46
N ILE A 224 -12.66 -14.98 4.45
CA ILE A 224 -12.68 -13.69 3.73
C ILE A 224 -13.07 -12.55 4.69
N GLU A 225 -14.12 -12.75 5.52
CA GLU A 225 -14.50 -11.75 6.54
C GLU A 225 -13.38 -11.47 7.54
N LYS A 226 -12.67 -12.52 7.97
CA LYS A 226 -11.52 -12.37 8.86
C LYS A 226 -10.43 -11.53 8.19
N ASP A 227 -10.11 -11.79 6.92
CA ASP A 227 -9.07 -11.07 6.19
C ASP A 227 -9.47 -9.61 5.95
N VAL A 228 -10.72 -9.30 5.63
CA VAL A 228 -11.24 -7.93 5.59
C VAL A 228 -11.03 -7.23 6.94
N LYS A 229 -11.37 -7.89 8.05
CA LYS A 229 -11.14 -7.34 9.40
C LYS A 229 -9.66 -7.13 9.71
N ASP A 230 -8.78 -7.99 9.21
CA ASP A 230 -7.33 -7.83 9.38
C ASP A 230 -6.80 -6.63 8.56
N VAL A 231 -7.29 -6.42 7.33
CA VAL A 231 -7.00 -5.20 6.56
C VAL A 231 -7.48 -3.96 7.30
N MET A 232 -8.72 -3.95 7.81
CA MET A 232 -9.28 -2.81 8.55
C MET A 232 -8.49 -2.41 9.79
N LYS A 233 -7.64 -3.28 10.35
CA LYS A 233 -6.76 -3.00 11.51
C LYS A 233 -5.47 -2.27 11.13
N ILE A 234 -5.19 -2.03 9.87
CA ILE A 234 -3.99 -1.30 9.44
C ILE A 234 -4.09 0.16 9.88
N GLY A 235 -3.10 0.62 10.65
CA GLY A 235 -3.03 2.01 11.11
C GLY A 235 -4.23 2.42 11.96
N HIS A 236 -4.57 3.72 11.92
CA HIS A 236 -5.74 4.26 12.64
C HIS A 236 -7.01 4.24 11.77
N SER A 237 -6.93 4.76 10.55
CA SER A 237 -8.02 4.75 9.56
C SER A 237 -7.60 4.12 8.23
N SER A 238 -6.30 4.01 7.95
CA SER A 238 -5.76 3.57 6.65
C SER A 238 -6.37 2.25 6.16
N GLY A 239 -6.52 1.26 7.05
CA GLY A 239 -7.13 -0.02 6.69
C GLY A 239 -8.60 0.09 6.30
N ILE A 240 -9.33 0.98 6.95
CA ILE A 240 -10.74 1.26 6.64
C ILE A 240 -10.83 2.03 5.32
N ASP A 241 -9.94 3.01 5.10
CA ASP A 241 -9.85 3.79 3.88
C ASP A 241 -9.51 2.90 2.68
N LEU A 242 -8.56 1.94 2.85
CA LEU A 242 -8.27 0.90 1.86
C LEU A 242 -9.50 0.05 1.54
N CYS A 243 -10.20 -0.46 2.56
CA CYS A 243 -11.42 -1.25 2.37
C CYS A 243 -12.52 -0.46 1.66
N PHE A 244 -12.67 0.82 1.96
CA PHE A 244 -13.63 1.68 1.29
C PHE A 244 -13.25 1.93 -0.17
N GLY A 245 -11.98 2.13 -0.47
CA GLY A 245 -11.46 2.21 -1.84
C GLY A 245 -11.73 0.94 -2.65
N MET A 246 -11.53 -0.25 -2.03
CA MET A 246 -11.90 -1.53 -2.63
C MET A 246 -13.40 -1.60 -2.93
N LEU A 247 -14.26 -1.21 -1.99
CA LEU A 247 -15.70 -1.23 -2.17
C LEU A 247 -16.14 -0.33 -3.33
N LEU A 248 -15.67 0.92 -3.39
CA LEU A 248 -16.01 1.86 -4.48
C LEU A 248 -15.59 1.32 -5.85
N ALA A 249 -14.41 0.70 -5.94
CA ALA A 249 -13.96 0.07 -7.18
C ALA A 249 -14.88 -1.08 -7.59
N LEU A 250 -15.29 -1.94 -6.65
CA LEU A 250 -16.20 -3.06 -6.91
C LEU A 250 -17.63 -2.59 -7.26
N GLU A 251 -18.04 -1.42 -6.78
CA GLU A 251 -19.32 -0.79 -7.13
C GLU A 251 -19.31 -0.19 -8.55
N SER A 252 -18.15 0.29 -9.04
CA SER A 252 -18.01 0.86 -10.37
C SER A 252 -17.95 -0.20 -11.48
N ILE A 253 -17.60 -1.44 -11.15
CA ILE A 253 -17.53 -2.54 -12.11
C ILE A 253 -18.95 -3.00 -12.44
N THR A 254 -19.40 -2.74 -13.68
CA THR A 254 -20.69 -3.22 -14.16
C THR A 254 -20.71 -4.73 -14.29
N LEU A 255 -21.86 -5.34 -13.97
CA LEU A 255 -22.12 -6.74 -14.27
C LEU A 255 -22.36 -6.84 -15.79
N GLU A 256 -21.48 -7.54 -16.50
CA GLU A 256 -21.80 -8.07 -17.81
C GLU A 256 -22.61 -9.37 -17.67
#